data_de131085963d12e1d84f563c7e6ab98e
#
_entry.id   de131085963d12e1d84f563c7e6ab98e
#
_cell.length_a   1.000
_cell.length_b   1.000
_cell.length_c   1.000
_cell.angle_alpha   90.00
_cell.angle_beta   90.00
_cell.angle_gamma   90.00
#
_symmetry.space_group_name_H-M   'P 1'
#
loop_
_entity.id
_entity.type
_entity.pdbx_description
1 polymer ?
#
loop_
_entity_poly.entity_id
_entity_poly.type
_entity_poly.pdbx_seq_one_letter_code
_entity_poly.pdbx_strand_id
1 'polypeptide(L)'
;MKKDMNKWLASLPESGKALPILSFPCISLLGCSVKELISDSEKQAEGMALVAKRVASAASVSLMDLSVEAECFGASVRFSDDEVPTVVGRLINDSDEAEALKVPTVGSARSGIYIDAIRKAAEKITDRPVLAGIIGPFSLAARLFDVSEIMIECYDDPDSVHVVLEKCTEFLINYAKAYKDAGADGVMMAEPVSGLLSPALEEEFSSPYVKRIADAVMDDGFAFIYHNCGNNTPRMLDSILSIGASAYHFGNSVSMKEMLDKIPSDVLVMGNIDPAGVLRLATPQAVKETTKALMDECSEHKNFVISSGCDMPPLTPWENIDAFFEAVSDHNEK
;
A
#
# COMPACT_ATOMS: atom_id res chain seq x y z
N MET A 1 -0.69 5.64 -24.92
CA MET A 1 0.10 4.38 -25.07
C MET A 1 0.22 3.80 -23.66
N LYS A 2 -0.12 2.52 -23.42
CA LYS A 2 0.13 1.90 -22.12
C LYS A 2 1.63 1.97 -21.82
N LYS A 3 1.99 2.29 -20.58
CA LYS A 3 3.38 2.29 -20.11
C LYS A 3 3.86 0.84 -20.01
N ASP A 4 5.12 0.58 -20.33
CA ASP A 4 5.78 -0.71 -20.08
C ASP A 4 6.28 -0.69 -18.63
N MET A 5 5.51 -1.33 -17.75
CA MET A 5 5.78 -1.29 -16.31
C MET A 5 7.00 -2.12 -15.92
N ASN A 6 7.33 -3.17 -16.68
CA ASN A 6 8.53 -3.94 -16.45
C ASN A 6 9.79 -3.10 -16.70
N LYS A 7 9.81 -2.33 -17.80
CA LYS A 7 10.92 -1.40 -18.07
C LYS A 7 10.99 -0.27 -17.05
N TRP A 8 9.83 0.25 -16.63
CA TRP A 8 9.79 1.30 -15.63
C TRP A 8 10.36 0.81 -14.28
N LEU A 9 9.94 -0.36 -13.80
CA LEU A 9 10.45 -0.97 -12.57
C LEU A 9 11.96 -1.21 -12.64
N ALA A 10 12.44 -1.78 -13.75
CA ALA A 10 13.86 -2.02 -13.96
C ALA A 10 14.71 -0.72 -13.96
N SER A 11 14.12 0.41 -14.34
CA SER A 11 14.80 1.71 -14.36
C SER A 11 14.79 2.45 -13.02
N LEU A 12 13.96 2.03 -12.04
CA LEU A 12 13.77 2.76 -10.80
C LEU A 12 15.04 2.92 -9.96
N PRO A 13 15.85 1.88 -9.71
CA PRO A 13 17.04 2.02 -8.89
C PRO A 13 18.05 3.03 -9.43
N GLU A 14 18.16 3.12 -10.76
CA GLU A 14 19.07 4.05 -11.44
C GLU A 14 18.48 5.44 -11.67
N SER A 15 17.17 5.60 -11.43
CA SER A 15 16.46 6.86 -11.68
C SER A 15 16.79 7.96 -10.68
N GLY A 16 17.36 7.61 -9.53
CA GLY A 16 17.58 8.52 -8.41
C GLY A 16 16.29 9.06 -7.78
N LYS A 17 15.13 8.47 -8.06
CA LYS A 17 13.84 8.92 -7.56
C LYS A 17 13.34 8.06 -6.41
N ALA A 18 12.80 8.70 -5.38
CA ALA A 18 12.06 8.03 -4.32
C ALA A 18 10.65 7.63 -4.79
N LEU A 19 10.11 6.58 -4.17
CA LEU A 19 8.71 6.17 -4.36
C LEU A 19 7.99 6.05 -3.01
N PRO A 20 7.74 7.15 -2.28
CA PRO A 20 7.01 7.10 -1.03
C PRO A 20 5.52 6.86 -1.26
N ILE A 21 4.85 6.27 -0.26
CA ILE A 21 3.39 6.26 -0.19
C ILE A 21 2.97 7.63 0.34
N LEU A 22 2.69 8.55 -0.56
CA LEU A 22 2.42 9.96 -0.27
C LEU A 22 1.06 10.34 -0.87
N SER A 23 0.02 10.23 -0.06
CA SER A 23 -1.34 10.45 -0.49
C SER A 23 -2.09 11.46 0.38
N PHE A 24 -2.40 11.13 1.62
CA PHE A 24 -3.21 11.96 2.53
C PHE A 24 -2.68 13.37 2.81
N PRO A 25 -1.38 13.67 2.88
CA PRO A 25 -0.90 15.04 3.09
C PRO A 25 -1.38 16.06 2.06
N CYS A 26 -1.96 15.62 0.93
CA CYS A 26 -2.59 16.51 -0.04
C CYS A 26 -3.76 17.34 0.54
N ILE A 27 -4.36 16.93 1.68
CA ILE A 27 -5.44 17.69 2.34
C ILE A 27 -5.02 19.14 2.63
N SER A 28 -3.78 19.38 3.03
CA SER A 28 -3.27 20.72 3.31
C SER A 28 -3.08 21.55 2.03
N LEU A 29 -2.79 20.92 0.89
CA LEU A 29 -2.72 21.59 -0.41
C LEU A 29 -4.11 21.93 -0.97
N LEU A 30 -5.10 21.09 -0.67
CA LEU A 30 -6.49 21.28 -1.08
C LEU A 30 -7.28 22.18 -0.13
N GLY A 31 -6.83 22.34 1.12
CA GLY A 31 -7.58 23.04 2.17
C GLY A 31 -8.87 22.29 2.54
N CYS A 32 -8.83 20.96 2.58
CA CYS A 32 -9.99 20.13 2.92
C CYS A 32 -9.67 19.15 4.06
N SER A 33 -10.71 18.56 4.66
CA SER A 33 -10.56 17.50 5.66
C SER A 33 -10.32 16.12 5.00
N VAL A 34 -9.84 15.15 5.80
CA VAL A 34 -9.76 13.75 5.36
C VAL A 34 -11.13 13.23 4.95
N LYS A 35 -12.17 13.53 5.74
CA LYS A 35 -13.54 13.09 5.45
C LYS A 35 -14.06 13.63 4.11
N GLU A 36 -13.75 14.87 3.76
CA GLU A 36 -14.11 15.44 2.46
C GLU A 36 -13.30 14.79 1.33
N LEU A 37 -11.99 14.55 1.54
CA LEU A 37 -11.13 13.92 0.56
C LEU A 37 -11.59 12.50 0.18
N ILE A 38 -11.86 11.67 1.18
CA ILE A 38 -12.26 10.25 0.95
C ILE A 38 -13.66 10.09 0.36
N SER A 39 -14.45 11.14 0.36
CA SER A 39 -15.84 11.15 -0.12
C SER A 39 -16.00 11.78 -1.50
N ASP A 40 -14.91 12.24 -2.13
CA ASP A 40 -14.96 13.00 -3.38
C ASP A 40 -13.82 12.60 -4.32
N SER A 41 -14.18 11.97 -5.44
CA SER A 41 -13.22 11.50 -6.44
C SER A 41 -12.45 12.64 -7.13
N GLU A 42 -13.04 13.82 -7.30
CA GLU A 42 -12.37 14.99 -7.88
C GLU A 42 -11.29 15.53 -6.92
N LYS A 43 -11.62 15.64 -5.62
CA LYS A 43 -10.65 16.04 -4.59
C LYS A 43 -9.48 15.06 -4.50
N GLN A 44 -9.73 13.74 -4.56
CA GLN A 44 -8.67 12.74 -4.57
C GLN A 44 -7.76 12.91 -5.80
N ALA A 45 -8.32 13.01 -6.99
CA ALA A 45 -7.55 13.16 -8.22
C ALA A 45 -6.78 14.50 -8.26
N GLU A 46 -7.39 15.60 -7.81
CA GLU A 46 -6.72 16.90 -7.73
C GLU A 46 -5.60 16.88 -6.68
N GLY A 47 -5.84 16.26 -5.52
CA GLY A 47 -4.82 16.06 -4.49
C GLY A 47 -3.61 15.30 -5.03
N MET A 48 -3.81 14.18 -5.72
CA MET A 48 -2.74 13.43 -6.38
C MET A 48 -1.99 14.28 -7.40
N ALA A 49 -2.70 15.08 -8.21
CA ALA A 49 -2.09 15.96 -9.21
C ALA A 49 -1.27 17.10 -8.58
N LEU A 50 -1.73 17.68 -7.47
CA LEU A 50 -0.98 18.70 -6.72
C LEU A 50 0.30 18.12 -6.12
N VAL A 51 0.23 16.91 -5.53
CA VAL A 51 1.42 16.20 -5.03
C VAL A 51 2.39 15.93 -6.18
N ALA A 52 1.91 15.42 -7.32
CA ALA A 52 2.75 15.14 -8.48
C ALA A 52 3.47 16.37 -9.03
N LYS A 53 2.83 17.54 -8.99
CA LYS A 53 3.46 18.81 -9.37
C LYS A 53 4.50 19.31 -8.36
N ARG A 54 4.31 18.99 -7.08
CA ARG A 54 5.17 19.49 -6.01
C ARG A 54 6.45 18.70 -5.85
N VAL A 55 6.39 17.37 -5.98
CA VAL A 55 7.53 16.49 -5.69
C VAL A 55 7.89 15.58 -6.86
N ALA A 56 9.17 15.26 -6.98
CA ALA A 56 9.71 14.41 -8.04
C ALA A 56 9.66 12.92 -7.67
N SER A 57 8.49 12.44 -7.18
CA SER A 57 8.29 11.01 -6.90
C SER A 57 8.32 10.17 -8.18
N ALA A 58 8.78 8.94 -8.10
CA ALA A 58 8.83 8.00 -9.23
C ALA A 58 7.44 7.59 -9.75
N ALA A 59 6.44 7.54 -8.87
CA ALA A 59 5.03 7.30 -9.18
C ALA A 59 4.13 8.17 -8.31
N SER A 60 2.85 8.27 -8.66
CA SER A 60 1.79 8.80 -7.81
C SER A 60 0.98 7.65 -7.24
N VAL A 61 0.87 7.55 -5.92
CA VAL A 61 0.09 6.52 -5.22
C VAL A 61 -1.20 7.14 -4.71
N SER A 62 -2.34 6.45 -4.88
CA SER A 62 -3.62 6.91 -4.34
C SER A 62 -3.71 6.69 -2.82
N LEU A 63 -4.82 7.11 -2.23
CA LEU A 63 -5.06 6.94 -0.79
C LEU A 63 -4.96 5.46 -0.38
N MET A 64 -4.21 5.18 0.68
CA MET A 64 -4.14 3.87 1.33
C MET A 64 -5.21 3.77 2.43
N ASP A 65 -6.47 3.99 2.06
CA ASP A 65 -7.62 3.86 2.95
C ASP A 65 -8.08 2.39 3.00
N LEU A 66 -7.51 1.65 3.92
CA LEU A 66 -7.76 0.20 4.08
C LEU A 66 -9.12 -0.12 4.73
N SER A 67 -10.05 0.82 4.74
CA SER A 67 -11.43 0.62 5.21
C SER A 67 -12.44 0.48 4.06
N VAL A 68 -12.08 0.88 2.86
CA VAL A 68 -12.99 0.92 1.69
C VAL A 68 -13.54 -0.44 1.34
N GLU A 69 -12.68 -1.45 1.28
CA GLU A 69 -13.06 -2.79 0.91
C GLU A 69 -13.91 -3.45 2.00
N ALA A 70 -13.56 -3.25 3.27
CA ALA A 70 -14.37 -3.75 4.39
C ALA A 70 -15.77 -3.09 4.43
N GLU A 71 -15.86 -1.79 4.11
CA GLU A 71 -17.13 -1.08 3.96
C GLU A 71 -18.00 -1.69 2.85
N CYS A 72 -17.40 -2.13 1.74
CA CYS A 72 -18.14 -2.83 0.68
C CYS A 72 -18.78 -4.13 1.18
N PHE A 73 -18.12 -4.87 2.07
CA PHE A 73 -18.66 -6.06 2.72
C PHE A 73 -19.74 -5.75 3.78
N GLY A 74 -19.90 -4.49 4.17
CA GLY A 74 -20.87 -4.05 5.15
C GLY A 74 -20.31 -3.73 6.53
N ALA A 75 -18.97 -3.72 6.70
CA ALA A 75 -18.34 -3.34 7.95
C ALA A 75 -18.62 -1.85 8.28
N SER A 76 -18.78 -1.55 9.56
CA SER A 76 -18.95 -0.18 10.04
C SER A 76 -17.62 0.56 10.03
N VAL A 77 -17.62 1.80 9.51
CA VAL A 77 -16.42 2.65 9.42
C VAL A 77 -16.63 3.94 10.22
N ARG A 78 -15.65 4.27 11.07
CA ARG A 78 -15.57 5.55 11.74
C ARG A 78 -14.75 6.52 10.89
N PHE A 79 -15.32 7.68 10.62
CA PHE A 79 -14.70 8.76 9.86
C PHE A 79 -14.22 9.87 10.80
N SER A 80 -13.11 10.52 10.45
CA SER A 80 -12.55 11.68 11.12
C SER A 80 -12.20 12.76 10.10
N ASP A 81 -12.07 14.01 10.56
CA ASP A 81 -11.63 15.13 9.71
C ASP A 81 -10.11 15.17 9.51
N ASP A 82 -9.34 14.55 10.40
CA ASP A 82 -7.87 14.63 10.48
C ASP A 82 -7.15 13.27 10.59
N GLU A 83 -7.91 12.18 10.66
CA GLU A 83 -7.38 10.80 10.72
C GLU A 83 -7.92 9.93 9.59
N VAL A 84 -7.13 8.93 9.20
CA VAL A 84 -7.54 7.91 8.23
C VAL A 84 -8.74 7.10 8.78
N PRO A 85 -9.73 6.75 7.95
CA PRO A 85 -10.90 5.97 8.38
C PRO A 85 -10.52 4.65 9.03
N THR A 86 -11.29 4.24 10.03
CA THR A 86 -11.05 3.01 10.79
C THR A 86 -12.29 2.14 10.82
N VAL A 87 -12.16 0.86 10.48
CA VAL A 87 -13.21 -0.14 10.67
C VAL A 87 -13.43 -0.35 12.17
N VAL A 88 -14.69 -0.38 12.60
CA VAL A 88 -15.09 -0.54 14.00
C VAL A 88 -16.07 -1.70 14.19
N GLY A 89 -15.90 -2.44 15.27
CA GLY A 89 -16.66 -3.65 15.52
C GLY A 89 -16.22 -4.81 14.64
N ARG A 90 -17.00 -5.87 14.65
CA ARG A 90 -16.80 -7.06 13.82
C ARG A 90 -18.06 -7.37 13.03
N LEU A 91 -17.89 -7.88 11.82
CA LEU A 91 -18.99 -8.25 10.93
C LEU A 91 -19.27 -9.76 11.02
N ILE A 92 -18.25 -10.58 11.24
CA ILE A 92 -18.32 -12.04 11.27
C ILE A 92 -18.05 -12.51 12.69
N ASN A 93 -19.00 -13.24 13.27
CA ASN A 93 -18.94 -13.72 14.64
C ASN A 93 -18.88 -15.25 14.75
N ASP A 94 -19.25 -15.96 13.68
CA ASP A 94 -19.30 -17.42 13.62
C ASP A 94 -19.19 -17.95 12.18
N SER A 95 -19.15 -19.27 12.04
CA SER A 95 -19.05 -19.95 10.75
C SER A 95 -20.27 -19.75 9.86
N ASP A 96 -21.47 -19.63 10.43
CA ASP A 96 -22.70 -19.40 9.65
C ASP A 96 -22.67 -18.03 8.98
N GLU A 97 -22.18 -17.00 9.68
CA GLU A 97 -21.99 -15.65 9.12
C GLU A 97 -20.85 -15.62 8.10
N ALA A 98 -19.77 -16.37 8.32
CA ALA A 98 -18.70 -16.53 7.33
C ALA A 98 -19.21 -17.15 6.02
N GLU A 99 -19.99 -18.22 6.10
CA GLU A 99 -20.62 -18.86 4.96
C GLU A 99 -21.65 -17.95 4.27
N ALA A 100 -22.46 -17.21 5.04
CA ALA A 100 -23.49 -16.31 4.51
C ALA A 100 -22.92 -15.03 3.88
N LEU A 101 -21.66 -14.69 4.15
CA LEU A 101 -20.99 -13.49 3.62
C LEU A 101 -21.05 -13.49 2.09
N LYS A 102 -21.50 -12.40 1.48
CA LYS A 102 -21.60 -12.26 0.03
C LYS A 102 -20.45 -11.41 -0.49
N VAL A 103 -19.88 -11.81 -1.62
CA VAL A 103 -18.91 -10.98 -2.34
C VAL A 103 -19.63 -9.73 -2.86
N PRO A 104 -19.21 -8.53 -2.46
CA PRO A 104 -19.90 -7.32 -2.89
C PRO A 104 -19.59 -6.99 -4.36
N THR A 105 -20.48 -6.21 -4.97
CA THR A 105 -20.22 -5.68 -6.31
C THR A 105 -19.20 -4.55 -6.22
N VAL A 106 -18.18 -4.60 -7.07
CA VAL A 106 -17.21 -3.50 -7.21
C VAL A 106 -17.94 -2.23 -7.66
N GLY A 107 -17.63 -1.10 -7.03
CA GLY A 107 -18.35 0.16 -7.20
C GLY A 107 -19.39 0.43 -6.10
N SER A 108 -19.67 -0.57 -5.24
CA SER A 108 -20.50 -0.35 -4.03
C SER A 108 -19.74 0.46 -2.98
N ALA A 109 -20.47 1.03 -2.03
CA ALA A 109 -19.95 1.92 -0.99
C ALA A 109 -18.95 2.96 -1.59
N ARG A 110 -17.81 3.22 -0.94
CA ARG A 110 -16.82 4.18 -1.45
C ARG A 110 -15.93 3.64 -2.56
N SER A 111 -15.94 2.34 -2.87
CA SER A 111 -15.05 1.78 -3.90
C SER A 111 -15.27 2.43 -5.29
N GLY A 112 -16.50 2.82 -5.62
CA GLY A 112 -16.79 3.56 -6.85
C GLY A 112 -16.13 4.94 -6.90
N ILE A 113 -16.04 5.64 -5.76
CA ILE A 113 -15.36 6.94 -5.64
C ILE A 113 -13.85 6.77 -5.92
N TYR A 114 -13.24 5.73 -5.37
CA TYR A 114 -11.80 5.47 -5.53
C TYR A 114 -11.44 5.05 -6.96
N ILE A 115 -12.28 4.24 -7.62
CA ILE A 115 -12.11 3.91 -9.05
C ILE A 115 -12.20 5.17 -9.92
N ASP A 116 -13.19 6.02 -9.67
CA ASP A 116 -13.37 7.26 -10.42
C ASP A 116 -12.23 8.27 -10.16
N ALA A 117 -11.71 8.31 -8.93
CA ALA A 117 -10.53 9.11 -8.59
C ALA A 117 -9.29 8.68 -9.39
N ILE A 118 -9.04 7.38 -9.50
CA ILE A 118 -7.94 6.85 -10.31
C ILE A 118 -8.10 7.22 -11.78
N ARG A 119 -9.31 7.11 -12.35
CA ARG A 119 -9.56 7.50 -13.74
C ARG A 119 -9.20 8.96 -13.98
N LYS A 120 -9.65 9.85 -13.12
CA LYS A 120 -9.37 11.28 -13.20
C LYS A 120 -7.90 11.61 -12.95
N ALA A 121 -7.26 10.91 -12.00
CA ALA A 121 -5.83 11.08 -11.73
C ALA A 121 -4.97 10.65 -12.91
N ALA A 122 -5.28 9.53 -13.56
CA ALA A 122 -4.56 9.05 -14.75
C ALA A 122 -4.67 10.01 -15.95
N GLU A 123 -5.78 10.77 -16.06
CA GLU A 123 -5.93 11.84 -17.05
C GLU A 123 -5.10 13.09 -16.73
N LYS A 124 -4.96 13.42 -15.43
CA LYS A 124 -4.23 14.61 -14.95
C LYS A 124 -2.72 14.39 -14.84
N ILE A 125 -2.28 13.17 -14.53
CA ILE A 125 -0.88 12.81 -14.25
C ILE A 125 -0.34 11.94 -15.39
N THR A 126 0.41 12.55 -16.30
CA THR A 126 0.89 11.89 -17.53
C THR A 126 2.41 11.67 -17.56
N ASP A 127 3.14 12.25 -16.60
CA ASP A 127 4.60 12.25 -16.53
C ASP A 127 5.19 11.07 -15.74
N ARG A 128 4.35 10.35 -15.01
CA ARG A 128 4.73 9.20 -14.15
C ARG A 128 3.59 8.19 -14.04
N PRO A 129 3.85 6.94 -13.59
CA PRO A 129 2.79 5.98 -13.30
C PRO A 129 1.86 6.44 -12.18
N VAL A 130 0.59 6.03 -12.30
CA VAL A 130 -0.45 6.16 -11.26
C VAL A 130 -0.72 4.79 -10.69
N LEU A 131 -0.47 4.60 -9.39
CA LEU A 131 -0.66 3.35 -8.66
C LEU A 131 -1.86 3.49 -7.73
N ALA A 132 -2.75 2.50 -7.72
CA ALA A 132 -3.88 2.47 -6.81
C ALA A 132 -3.53 1.73 -5.52
N GLY A 133 -3.92 2.28 -4.37
CA GLY A 133 -3.83 1.61 -3.07
C GLY A 133 -4.96 0.59 -2.90
N ILE A 134 -4.64 -0.58 -2.37
CA ILE A 134 -5.60 -1.67 -2.11
C ILE A 134 -5.17 -2.45 -0.87
N ILE A 135 -6.14 -2.95 -0.09
CA ILE A 135 -5.84 -3.85 1.04
C ILE A 135 -5.53 -5.27 0.55
N GLY A 136 -4.74 -6.02 1.32
CA GLY A 136 -4.55 -7.45 1.07
C GLY A 136 -5.63 -8.33 1.68
N PRO A 137 -5.77 -9.59 1.21
CA PRO A 137 -6.89 -10.47 1.55
C PRO A 137 -6.95 -10.84 3.03
N PHE A 138 -5.82 -11.14 3.68
CA PHE A 138 -5.81 -11.46 5.12
C PHE A 138 -6.12 -10.22 5.97
N SER A 139 -5.56 -9.07 5.62
CA SER A 139 -5.87 -7.81 6.30
C SER A 139 -7.33 -7.41 6.13
N LEU A 140 -7.93 -7.65 4.97
CA LEU A 140 -9.36 -7.43 4.75
C LEU A 140 -10.20 -8.38 5.62
N ALA A 141 -9.91 -9.69 5.59
CA ALA A 141 -10.57 -10.66 6.46
C ALA A 141 -10.46 -10.27 7.94
N ALA A 142 -9.29 -9.83 8.39
CA ALA A 142 -9.07 -9.34 9.74
C ALA A 142 -9.91 -8.09 10.10
N ARG A 143 -10.29 -7.27 9.12
CA ARG A 143 -11.24 -6.16 9.33
C ARG A 143 -12.67 -6.66 9.50
N LEU A 144 -13.01 -7.81 8.93
CA LEU A 144 -14.35 -8.39 9.00
C LEU A 144 -14.54 -9.22 10.29
N PHE A 145 -13.52 -9.97 10.72
CA PHE A 145 -13.54 -10.75 11.96
C PHE A 145 -13.20 -9.95 13.21
N ASP A 146 -12.43 -8.90 13.16
CA ASP A 146 -11.52 -8.30 14.15
C ASP A 146 -10.14 -8.96 14.12
N VAL A 147 -9.09 -8.15 14.32
CA VAL A 147 -7.69 -8.60 14.21
C VAL A 147 -7.35 -9.68 15.25
N SER A 148 -7.86 -9.56 16.48
CA SER A 148 -7.58 -10.53 17.54
C SER A 148 -8.33 -11.84 17.31
N GLU A 149 -9.56 -11.75 16.85
CA GLU A 149 -10.42 -12.90 16.60
C GLU A 149 -9.90 -13.74 15.44
N ILE A 150 -9.54 -13.16 14.31
CA ILE A 150 -9.02 -13.94 13.17
C ILE A 150 -7.74 -14.70 13.53
N MET A 151 -6.89 -14.16 14.43
CA MET A 151 -5.71 -14.89 14.92
C MET A 151 -6.07 -16.13 15.71
N ILE A 152 -7.20 -16.13 16.41
CA ILE A 152 -7.74 -17.29 17.15
C ILE A 152 -8.37 -18.26 16.14
N GLU A 153 -9.21 -17.76 15.25
CA GLU A 153 -9.93 -18.55 14.26
C GLU A 153 -9.01 -19.29 13.29
N CYS A 154 -7.81 -18.77 13.00
CA CYS A 154 -6.80 -19.51 12.24
C CYS A 154 -6.41 -20.85 12.87
N TYR A 155 -6.63 -21.03 14.19
CA TYR A 155 -6.39 -22.29 14.91
C TYR A 155 -7.67 -23.05 15.25
N ASP A 156 -8.74 -22.33 15.63
CA ASP A 156 -9.96 -22.92 16.15
C ASP A 156 -10.96 -23.30 15.05
N ASP A 157 -11.08 -22.48 14.01
CA ASP A 157 -11.94 -22.71 12.83
C ASP A 157 -11.27 -22.20 11.54
N PRO A 158 -10.17 -22.84 11.08
CA PRO A 158 -9.45 -22.44 9.87
C PRO A 158 -10.32 -22.48 8.62
N ASP A 159 -11.30 -23.38 8.54
CA ASP A 159 -12.20 -23.52 7.40
C ASP A 159 -13.03 -22.24 7.18
N SER A 160 -13.57 -21.65 8.24
CA SER A 160 -14.27 -20.35 8.16
C SER A 160 -13.36 -19.21 7.71
N VAL A 161 -12.10 -19.19 8.16
CA VAL A 161 -11.12 -18.20 7.70
C VAL A 161 -10.87 -18.37 6.20
N HIS A 162 -10.66 -19.58 5.72
CA HIS A 162 -10.49 -19.87 4.28
C HIS A 162 -11.70 -19.43 3.46
N VAL A 163 -12.93 -19.70 3.93
CA VAL A 163 -14.18 -19.25 3.25
C VAL A 163 -14.19 -17.74 3.08
N VAL A 164 -13.84 -16.98 4.11
CA VAL A 164 -13.81 -15.50 4.04
C VAL A 164 -12.68 -15.02 3.15
N LEU A 165 -11.48 -15.64 3.23
CA LEU A 165 -10.35 -15.30 2.37
C LEU A 165 -10.65 -15.52 0.88
N GLU A 166 -11.37 -16.58 0.53
CA GLU A 166 -11.84 -16.81 -0.84
C GLU A 166 -12.71 -15.65 -1.34
N LYS A 167 -13.68 -15.21 -0.54
CA LYS A 167 -14.58 -14.11 -0.86
C LYS A 167 -13.85 -12.77 -0.95
N CYS A 168 -12.93 -12.50 -0.02
CA CYS A 168 -12.07 -11.33 -0.06
C CYS A 168 -11.20 -11.31 -1.32
N THR A 169 -10.59 -12.45 -1.66
CA THR A 169 -9.73 -12.59 -2.85
C THR A 169 -10.50 -12.34 -4.13
N GLU A 170 -11.71 -12.91 -4.27
CA GLU A 170 -12.58 -12.69 -5.42
C GLU A 170 -12.92 -11.18 -5.59
N PHE A 171 -13.31 -10.53 -4.50
CA PHE A 171 -13.59 -9.09 -4.53
C PHE A 171 -12.34 -8.28 -4.93
N LEU A 172 -11.19 -8.56 -4.34
CA LEU A 172 -9.94 -7.82 -4.58
C LEU A 172 -9.41 -8.01 -6.00
N ILE A 173 -9.55 -9.19 -6.60
CA ILE A 173 -9.25 -9.41 -8.03
C ILE A 173 -10.12 -8.50 -8.90
N ASN A 174 -11.42 -8.45 -8.65
CA ASN A 174 -12.34 -7.64 -9.42
C ASN A 174 -12.09 -6.14 -9.20
N TYR A 175 -11.74 -5.74 -7.99
CA TYR A 175 -11.43 -4.35 -7.64
C TYR A 175 -10.12 -3.88 -8.30
N ALA A 176 -9.05 -4.69 -8.24
CA ALA A 176 -7.80 -4.39 -8.92
C ALA A 176 -7.97 -4.32 -10.45
N LYS A 177 -8.80 -5.18 -11.05
CA LYS A 177 -9.17 -5.09 -12.48
C LYS A 177 -9.91 -3.79 -12.79
N ALA A 178 -10.83 -3.36 -11.92
CA ALA A 178 -11.54 -2.08 -12.11
C ALA A 178 -10.58 -0.87 -12.03
N TYR A 179 -9.56 -0.89 -11.18
CA TYR A 179 -8.49 0.10 -11.19
C TYR A 179 -7.69 0.08 -12.49
N LYS A 180 -7.35 -1.10 -13.00
CA LYS A 180 -6.66 -1.27 -14.28
C LYS A 180 -7.47 -0.71 -15.44
N ASP A 181 -8.78 -0.97 -15.47
CA ASP A 181 -9.71 -0.46 -16.48
C ASP A 181 -9.92 1.06 -16.34
N ALA A 182 -9.79 1.60 -15.13
CA ALA A 182 -9.81 3.05 -14.87
C ALA A 182 -8.52 3.76 -15.29
N GLY A 183 -7.47 3.04 -15.67
CA GLY A 183 -6.23 3.62 -16.17
C GLY A 183 -5.08 3.64 -15.16
N ALA A 184 -5.18 2.92 -14.04
CA ALA A 184 -4.02 2.69 -13.18
C ALA A 184 -2.93 1.91 -13.93
N ASP A 185 -1.68 2.24 -13.65
CA ASP A 185 -0.50 1.54 -14.15
C ASP A 185 -0.07 0.38 -13.21
N GLY A 186 -0.75 0.23 -12.07
CA GLY A 186 -0.51 -0.83 -11.10
C GLY A 186 -1.27 -0.62 -9.80
N VAL A 187 -1.11 -1.57 -8.88
CA VAL A 187 -1.60 -1.48 -7.51
C VAL A 187 -0.43 -1.60 -6.52
N MET A 188 -0.59 -0.93 -5.37
CA MET A 188 0.20 -1.16 -4.17
C MET A 188 -0.72 -1.82 -3.14
N MET A 189 -0.50 -3.12 -2.90
CA MET A 189 -1.31 -3.91 -1.98
C MET A 189 -0.71 -3.92 -0.59
N ALA A 190 -1.44 -3.40 0.40
CA ALA A 190 -1.03 -3.39 1.78
C ALA A 190 -1.59 -4.59 2.56
N GLU A 191 -0.70 -5.41 3.11
CA GLU A 191 -1.01 -6.61 3.91
C GLU A 191 -0.45 -6.49 5.35
N PRO A 192 -0.80 -5.44 6.11
CA PRO A 192 -0.17 -5.18 7.40
C PRO A 192 -0.46 -6.25 8.46
N VAL A 193 -1.65 -6.86 8.43
CA VAL A 193 -2.05 -7.82 9.48
C VAL A 193 -1.33 -9.16 9.30
N SER A 194 -1.01 -9.57 8.06
CA SER A 194 -0.21 -10.78 7.83
C SER A 194 1.19 -10.67 8.45
N GLY A 195 1.72 -9.46 8.58
CA GLY A 195 2.99 -9.21 9.25
C GLY A 195 3.01 -9.51 10.75
N LEU A 196 1.88 -9.87 11.36
CA LEU A 196 1.75 -10.35 12.74
C LEU A 196 1.71 -11.88 12.84
N LEU A 197 1.54 -12.59 11.72
CA LEU A 197 1.44 -14.04 11.66
C LEU A 197 2.76 -14.74 11.99
N SER A 198 2.67 -16.02 12.34
CA SER A 198 3.82 -16.93 12.27
C SER A 198 4.11 -17.28 10.81
N PRO A 199 5.32 -17.75 10.47
CA PRO A 199 5.63 -18.18 9.10
C PRO A 199 4.64 -19.23 8.55
N ALA A 200 4.24 -20.21 9.35
CA ALA A 200 3.29 -21.24 8.93
C ALA A 200 1.90 -20.67 8.61
N LEU A 201 1.40 -19.75 9.45
CA LEU A 201 0.10 -19.12 9.20
C LEU A 201 0.14 -18.16 8.00
N GLU A 202 1.26 -17.47 7.78
CA GLU A 202 1.42 -16.60 6.63
C GLU A 202 1.43 -17.42 5.32
N GLU A 203 2.14 -18.55 5.31
CA GLU A 203 2.18 -19.50 4.20
C GLU A 203 0.81 -20.12 3.90
N GLU A 204 -0.04 -20.31 4.91
CA GLU A 204 -1.38 -20.88 4.76
C GLU A 204 -2.45 -19.83 4.43
N PHE A 205 -2.48 -18.70 5.15
CA PHE A 205 -3.61 -17.77 5.14
C PHE A 205 -3.36 -16.45 4.39
N SER A 206 -2.13 -16.13 3.95
CA SER A 206 -1.84 -14.86 3.31
C SER A 206 -1.23 -15.00 1.91
N SER A 207 0.02 -15.43 1.78
CA SER A 207 0.75 -15.43 0.52
C SER A 207 0.04 -16.17 -0.64
N PRO A 208 -0.63 -17.32 -0.45
CA PRO A 208 -1.32 -18.00 -1.55
C PRO A 208 -2.48 -17.18 -2.12
N TYR A 209 -3.19 -16.45 -1.28
CA TYR A 209 -4.31 -15.60 -1.67
C TYR A 209 -3.83 -14.34 -2.37
N VAL A 210 -2.77 -13.70 -1.85
CA VAL A 210 -2.12 -12.54 -2.50
C VAL A 210 -1.58 -12.93 -3.87
N LYS A 211 -0.91 -14.10 -3.97
CA LYS A 211 -0.40 -14.62 -5.24
C LYS A 211 -1.48 -14.75 -6.30
N ARG A 212 -2.64 -15.29 -5.94
CA ARG A 212 -3.78 -15.42 -6.86
C ARG A 212 -4.25 -14.07 -7.39
N ILE A 213 -4.23 -13.02 -6.55
CA ILE A 213 -4.57 -11.67 -6.98
C ILE A 213 -3.50 -11.14 -7.94
N ALA A 214 -2.22 -11.27 -7.58
CA ALA A 214 -1.10 -10.85 -8.42
C ALA A 214 -1.15 -11.52 -9.80
N ASP A 215 -1.28 -12.86 -9.84
CA ASP A 215 -1.37 -13.63 -11.08
C ASP A 215 -2.57 -13.23 -11.96
N ALA A 216 -3.68 -12.79 -11.35
CA ALA A 216 -4.90 -12.42 -12.06
C ALA A 216 -4.86 -11.02 -12.69
N VAL A 217 -3.95 -10.12 -12.24
CA VAL A 217 -3.96 -8.71 -12.66
C VAL A 217 -2.67 -8.24 -13.31
N MET A 218 -1.51 -8.83 -12.96
CA MET A 218 -0.19 -8.45 -13.51
C MET A 218 -0.09 -8.73 -14.99
N ASP A 219 0.48 -7.77 -15.72
CA ASP A 219 0.99 -7.92 -17.08
C ASP A 219 2.07 -6.85 -17.35
N ASP A 220 2.61 -6.81 -18.56
CA ASP A 220 3.64 -5.82 -18.95
C ASP A 220 3.21 -4.36 -18.77
N GLY A 221 1.92 -4.09 -18.71
CA GLY A 221 1.34 -2.75 -18.54
C GLY A 221 0.71 -2.51 -17.18
N PHE A 222 0.84 -3.45 -16.21
CA PHE A 222 0.24 -3.32 -14.89
C PHE A 222 1.09 -3.98 -13.80
N ALA A 223 1.69 -3.17 -12.95
CA ALA A 223 2.54 -3.62 -11.85
C ALA A 223 1.72 -4.02 -10.61
N PHE A 224 2.23 -4.99 -9.86
CA PHE A 224 1.72 -5.36 -8.55
C PHE A 224 2.83 -5.20 -7.51
N ILE A 225 2.71 -4.21 -6.62
CA ILE A 225 3.67 -3.94 -5.55
C ILE A 225 3.08 -4.44 -4.24
N TYR A 226 3.78 -5.38 -3.58
CA TYR A 226 3.36 -5.89 -2.28
C TYR A 226 3.95 -5.06 -1.15
N HIS A 227 3.13 -4.59 -0.21
CA HIS A 227 3.57 -3.85 0.97
C HIS A 227 3.23 -4.60 2.25
N ASN A 228 4.23 -4.77 3.12
CA ASN A 228 4.07 -5.29 4.47
C ASN A 228 4.90 -4.48 5.46
N CYS A 229 4.26 -3.97 6.52
CA CYS A 229 4.91 -3.17 7.56
C CYS A 229 5.04 -3.89 8.91
N GLY A 230 4.75 -5.19 8.97
CA GLY A 230 4.84 -5.98 10.18
C GLY A 230 6.28 -6.34 10.58
N ASN A 231 6.50 -6.53 11.88
CA ASN A 231 7.83 -6.81 12.44
C ASN A 231 8.28 -8.28 12.24
N ASN A 232 7.36 -9.21 11.94
CA ASN A 232 7.69 -10.61 11.66
C ASN A 232 8.09 -10.86 10.20
N THR A 233 7.94 -9.88 9.32
CA THR A 233 8.23 -9.97 7.87
C THR A 233 9.59 -10.63 7.55
N PRO A 234 10.72 -10.36 8.27
CA PRO A 234 12.00 -11.00 7.96
C PRO A 234 12.03 -12.52 8.15
N ARG A 235 11.06 -13.07 8.88
CA ARG A 235 10.94 -14.52 9.15
C ARG A 235 10.05 -15.24 8.12
N MET A 236 9.34 -14.46 7.29
CA MET A 236 8.34 -14.93 6.34
C MET A 236 8.74 -14.65 4.88
N LEU A 237 10.00 -14.25 4.65
CA LEU A 237 10.46 -13.79 3.33
C LEU A 237 10.26 -14.83 2.23
N ASP A 238 10.53 -16.11 2.51
CA ASP A 238 10.39 -17.16 1.49
C ASP A 238 8.95 -17.25 0.99
N SER A 239 7.97 -17.23 1.90
CA SER A 239 6.55 -17.24 1.57
C SER A 239 6.15 -15.93 0.85
N ILE A 240 6.54 -14.77 1.38
CA ILE A 240 6.25 -13.47 0.77
C ILE A 240 6.82 -13.38 -0.66
N LEU A 241 8.07 -13.81 -0.88
CA LEU A 241 8.68 -13.78 -2.21
C LEU A 241 8.02 -14.78 -3.20
N SER A 242 7.42 -15.86 -2.69
CA SER A 242 6.65 -16.81 -3.51
C SER A 242 5.42 -16.19 -4.18
N ILE A 243 4.95 -15.03 -3.70
CA ILE A 243 3.88 -14.23 -4.33
C ILE A 243 4.25 -13.88 -5.78
N GLY A 244 5.54 -13.62 -6.05
CA GLY A 244 6.01 -13.22 -7.36
C GLY A 244 5.55 -11.81 -7.76
N ALA A 245 5.44 -10.89 -6.77
CA ALA A 245 5.09 -9.49 -7.02
C ALA A 245 6.15 -8.77 -7.88
N SER A 246 5.77 -7.74 -8.58
CA SER A 246 6.66 -6.92 -9.41
C SER A 246 7.72 -6.18 -8.57
N ALA A 247 7.39 -5.86 -7.32
CA ALA A 247 8.29 -5.26 -6.34
C ALA A 247 7.74 -5.45 -4.92
N TYR A 248 8.62 -5.32 -3.91
CA TYR A 248 8.27 -5.45 -2.51
C TYR A 248 8.58 -4.16 -1.75
N HIS A 249 7.63 -3.72 -0.94
CA HIS A 249 7.74 -2.54 -0.11
C HIS A 249 7.65 -2.93 1.36
N PHE A 250 8.65 -2.57 2.16
CA PHE A 250 8.69 -2.95 3.58
C PHE A 250 8.61 -1.74 4.50
N GLY A 251 7.94 -1.93 5.64
CA GLY A 251 7.78 -0.91 6.66
C GLY A 251 9.01 -0.69 7.54
N ASN A 252 8.98 0.37 8.33
CA ASN A 252 10.09 0.79 9.20
C ASN A 252 10.26 -0.06 10.48
N SER A 253 9.44 -1.08 10.67
CA SER A 253 9.61 -2.05 11.76
C SER A 253 10.75 -3.06 11.52
N VAL A 254 11.30 -3.09 10.31
CA VAL A 254 12.40 -3.98 9.92
C VAL A 254 13.62 -3.18 9.44
N SER A 255 14.82 -3.76 9.57
CA SER A 255 16.03 -3.19 8.96
C SER A 255 15.99 -3.40 7.45
N MET A 256 16.06 -2.33 6.67
CA MET A 256 16.06 -2.41 5.21
C MET A 256 17.32 -3.13 4.70
N LYS A 257 18.46 -2.87 5.33
CA LYS A 257 19.71 -3.55 4.98
C LYS A 257 19.60 -5.06 5.18
N GLU A 258 19.06 -5.52 6.34
CA GLU A 258 18.88 -6.95 6.58
C GLU A 258 17.88 -7.59 5.61
N MET A 259 16.88 -6.87 5.16
CA MET A 259 15.94 -7.33 4.13
C MET A 259 16.66 -7.49 2.79
N LEU A 260 17.42 -6.48 2.38
CA LEU A 260 18.18 -6.49 1.13
C LEU A 260 19.28 -7.57 1.10
N ASP A 261 19.93 -7.83 2.23
CA ASP A 261 20.92 -8.91 2.37
C ASP A 261 20.33 -10.32 2.15
N LYS A 262 19.01 -10.49 2.38
CA LYS A 262 18.31 -11.77 2.25
C LYS A 262 17.54 -11.92 0.93
N ILE A 263 17.17 -10.82 0.30
CA ILE A 263 16.35 -10.83 -0.91
C ILE A 263 17.25 -10.90 -2.14
N PRO A 264 16.92 -11.71 -3.16
CA PRO A 264 17.68 -11.76 -4.40
C PRO A 264 17.85 -10.39 -5.06
N SER A 265 19.05 -10.11 -5.61
CA SER A 265 19.41 -8.79 -6.14
C SER A 265 18.65 -8.38 -7.42
N ASP A 266 17.92 -9.28 -8.02
CA ASP A 266 17.02 -9.04 -9.17
C ASP A 266 15.58 -8.73 -8.75
N VAL A 267 15.27 -8.79 -7.44
CA VAL A 267 13.97 -8.45 -6.86
C VAL A 267 14.01 -7.00 -6.35
N LEU A 268 13.15 -6.14 -6.87
CA LEU A 268 13.08 -4.73 -6.48
C LEU A 268 12.48 -4.58 -5.08
N VAL A 269 13.18 -3.84 -4.21
CA VAL A 269 12.80 -3.60 -2.80
C VAL A 269 12.72 -2.10 -2.52
N MET A 270 11.67 -1.70 -1.79
CA MET A 270 11.38 -0.30 -1.45
C MET A 270 11.18 -0.14 0.06
N GLY A 271 11.52 1.01 0.58
CA GLY A 271 11.30 1.39 2.00
C GLY A 271 12.38 2.35 2.50
N ASN A 272 12.49 2.67 3.78
CA ASN A 272 11.43 2.51 4.78
C ASN A 272 11.55 3.59 5.89
N ILE A 273 11.61 4.87 5.49
CA ILE A 273 11.65 5.97 6.47
C ILE A 273 10.36 5.98 7.30
N ASP A 274 10.50 6.03 8.63
CA ASP A 274 9.38 6.04 9.56
C ASP A 274 8.39 7.18 9.26
N PRO A 275 7.15 6.87 8.82
CA PRO A 275 6.19 7.89 8.44
C PRO A 275 5.67 8.71 9.62
N ALA A 276 5.59 8.13 10.81
CA ALA A 276 5.08 8.80 12.00
C ALA A 276 6.19 9.46 12.81
N GLY A 277 7.22 8.71 13.21
CA GLY A 277 8.27 9.21 14.09
C GLY A 277 9.22 10.19 13.37
N VAL A 278 9.52 9.94 12.10
CA VAL A 278 10.45 10.76 11.32
C VAL A 278 9.70 11.77 10.44
N LEU A 279 8.90 11.29 9.47
CA LEU A 279 8.31 12.20 8.48
C LEU A 279 7.27 13.16 9.10
N ARG A 280 6.48 12.70 10.09
CA ARG A 280 5.47 13.56 10.72
C ARG A 280 6.01 14.37 11.89
N LEU A 281 6.80 13.77 12.79
CA LEU A 281 7.08 14.35 14.10
C LEU A 281 8.50 14.93 14.24
N ALA A 282 9.46 14.54 13.41
CA ALA A 282 10.82 15.07 13.49
C ALA A 282 10.96 16.46 12.85
N THR A 283 12.14 17.05 13.00
CA THR A 283 12.50 18.29 12.28
C THR A 283 12.93 18.00 10.85
N PRO A 284 12.82 18.96 9.90
CA PRO A 284 13.30 18.79 8.54
C PRO A 284 14.79 18.35 8.46
N GLN A 285 15.62 18.85 9.37
CA GLN A 285 17.02 18.45 9.44
C GLN A 285 17.18 16.96 9.81
N ALA A 286 16.42 16.49 10.81
CA ALA A 286 16.45 15.07 11.21
C ALA A 286 15.91 14.16 10.11
N VAL A 287 14.89 14.61 9.35
CA VAL A 287 14.39 13.88 8.16
C VAL A 287 15.50 13.73 7.13
N LYS A 288 16.24 14.81 6.79
CA LYS A 288 17.37 14.75 5.85
C LYS A 288 18.46 13.79 6.31
N GLU A 289 18.85 13.90 7.58
CA GLU A 289 19.91 13.04 8.16
C GLU A 289 19.51 11.56 8.13
N THR A 290 18.27 11.23 8.56
CA THR A 290 17.77 9.86 8.57
C THR A 290 17.65 9.30 7.16
N THR A 291 17.17 10.11 6.20
CA THR A 291 17.03 9.68 4.80
C THR A 291 18.38 9.38 4.18
N LYS A 292 19.38 10.28 4.36
CA LYS A 292 20.74 10.07 3.86
C LYS A 292 21.40 8.84 4.52
N ALA A 293 21.23 8.67 5.82
CA ALA A 293 21.79 7.52 6.54
C ALA A 293 21.25 6.18 5.99
N LEU A 294 19.94 6.09 5.73
CA LEU A 294 19.35 4.88 5.14
C LEU A 294 19.85 4.63 3.72
N MET A 295 19.96 5.68 2.89
CA MET A 295 20.50 5.56 1.54
C MET A 295 21.96 5.13 1.55
N ASP A 296 22.79 5.69 2.44
CA ASP A 296 24.21 5.30 2.61
C ASP A 296 24.31 3.84 3.08
N GLU A 297 23.48 3.41 4.04
CA GLU A 297 23.46 2.03 4.56
C GLU A 297 23.09 0.99 3.49
N CYS A 298 22.19 1.36 2.56
CA CYS A 298 21.70 0.48 1.49
C CYS A 298 22.44 0.67 0.15
N SER A 299 23.46 1.50 0.08
CA SER A 299 24.13 1.94 -1.18
C SER A 299 24.76 0.83 -2.00
N GLU A 300 25.12 -0.30 -1.38
CA GLU A 300 25.68 -1.47 -2.06
C GLU A 300 24.63 -2.31 -2.80
N HIS A 301 23.34 -2.09 -2.51
CA HIS A 301 22.21 -2.85 -3.08
C HIS A 301 21.58 -2.11 -4.26
N LYS A 302 21.83 -2.62 -5.47
CA LYS A 302 21.33 -2.00 -6.72
C LYS A 302 19.84 -2.20 -6.97
N ASN A 303 19.16 -2.99 -6.17
CA ASN A 303 17.72 -3.26 -6.23
C ASN A 303 16.93 -2.47 -5.19
N PHE A 304 17.52 -1.45 -4.57
CA PHE A 304 16.90 -0.63 -3.55
C PHE A 304 16.32 0.66 -4.12
N VAL A 305 15.10 1.01 -3.67
CA VAL A 305 14.45 2.31 -3.92
C VAL A 305 14.00 2.91 -2.60
N ILE A 306 14.52 4.09 -2.27
CA ILE A 306 14.13 4.80 -1.04
C ILE A 306 12.64 5.16 -1.04
N SER A 307 11.94 4.92 0.08
CA SER A 307 10.53 5.18 0.28
C SER A 307 10.23 5.57 1.73
N SER A 308 9.00 6.02 2.01
CA SER A 308 8.44 5.98 3.36
C SER A 308 8.21 4.54 3.79
N GLY A 309 8.19 4.27 5.10
CA GLY A 309 7.93 2.91 5.61
C GLY A 309 6.45 2.47 5.56
N CYS A 310 5.55 3.39 5.32
CA CYS A 310 4.12 3.20 5.12
C CYS A 310 3.51 4.49 4.56
N ASP A 311 2.18 4.58 4.42
CA ASP A 311 1.50 5.82 4.03
C ASP A 311 1.81 6.96 5.02
N MET A 312 2.09 8.12 4.49
CA MET A 312 2.37 9.31 5.30
C MET A 312 1.08 9.79 5.97
N PRO A 313 1.07 10.03 7.29
CA PRO A 313 -0.11 10.52 7.99
C PRO A 313 -0.65 11.82 7.40
N PRO A 314 -1.97 12.07 7.45
CA PRO A 314 -2.60 13.24 6.83
C PRO A 314 -1.99 14.59 7.21
N LEU A 315 -1.56 14.72 8.47
CA LEU A 315 -0.99 15.95 9.01
C LEU A 315 0.55 15.99 8.97
N THR A 316 1.19 15.22 8.08
CA THR A 316 2.64 15.30 7.87
C THR A 316 3.00 16.67 7.28
N PRO A 317 3.91 17.45 7.93
CA PRO A 317 4.31 18.77 7.45
C PRO A 317 5.01 18.70 6.09
N TRP A 318 4.67 19.62 5.19
CA TRP A 318 5.31 19.69 3.87
C TRP A 318 6.79 20.01 3.95
N GLU A 319 7.24 20.75 4.98
CA GLU A 319 8.67 21.00 5.20
C GLU A 319 9.45 19.68 5.41
N ASN A 320 8.83 18.69 6.06
CA ASN A 320 9.45 17.38 6.25
C ASN A 320 9.42 16.55 4.98
N ILE A 321 8.32 16.61 4.21
CA ILE A 321 8.21 15.94 2.90
C ILE A 321 9.23 16.54 1.93
N ASP A 322 9.34 17.86 1.86
CA ASP A 322 10.31 18.54 1.02
C ASP A 322 11.75 18.16 1.43
N ALA A 323 12.03 18.11 2.74
CA ALA A 323 13.33 17.69 3.28
C ALA A 323 13.71 16.24 2.91
N PHE A 324 12.73 15.33 2.86
CA PHE A 324 12.92 13.96 2.38
C PHE A 324 13.37 13.97 0.91
N PHE A 325 12.65 14.67 0.02
CA PHE A 325 13.00 14.71 -1.41
C PHE A 325 14.31 15.48 -1.68
N GLU A 326 14.60 16.53 -0.93
CA GLU A 326 15.89 17.24 -0.99
C GLU A 326 17.05 16.32 -0.59
N ALA A 327 16.88 15.50 0.46
CA ALA A 327 17.90 14.55 0.88
C ALA A 327 18.18 13.50 -0.21
N VAL A 328 17.14 13.04 -0.90
CA VAL A 328 17.26 12.09 -2.02
C VAL A 328 17.99 12.73 -3.20
N SER A 329 17.64 13.96 -3.57
CA SER A 329 18.33 14.70 -4.64
C SER A 329 19.80 14.94 -4.33
N ASP A 330 20.10 15.46 -3.14
CA ASP A 330 21.47 15.73 -2.68
C ASP A 330 22.36 14.47 -2.63
N HIS A 331 21.77 13.31 -2.35
CA HIS A 331 22.51 12.04 -2.32
C HIS A 331 22.89 11.57 -3.73
N ASN A 332 22.02 11.80 -4.71
CA ASN A 332 22.25 11.38 -6.10
C ASN A 332 23.17 12.32 -6.89
N GLU A 333 23.46 13.52 -6.38
CA GLU A 333 24.40 14.48 -7.01
C GLU A 333 25.87 14.22 -6.64
N LYS A 334 26.15 13.26 -5.74
CA LYS A 334 27.50 12.86 -5.31
C LYS A 334 28.06 11.80 -6.24
#